data_b14f7fd14acfe78b492cee6275252d3c
#
_entry.id   b14f7fd14acfe78b492cee6275252d3c
#
_cell.length_a   1.000
_cell.length_b   1.000
_cell.length_c   1.000
_cell.angle_alpha   90.00
_cell.angle_beta   90.00
_cell.angle_gamma   90.00
#
_symmetry.space_group_name_H-M   'P 1'
#
loop_
_entity.id
_entity.type
_entity.pdbx_description
1 polymer ?
#
loop_
_entity_poly.entity_id
_entity_poly.type
_entity_poly.pdbx_seq_one_letter_code
_entity_poly.pdbx_strand_id
1 'polypeptide(L)'
;MGVLRTFISNAWGSSIDPTRFPGPQPVSIERRHFPLLKRQPYLVCEKTDGVRHLLASTDEGVFLVNRAFACEKINVRVPKDTLLDGELVKTKTGKTLFMVYDAVRVKGESLTDLPLNSRLE
;
A
#
# COMPACT_ATOMS: atom_id res chain seq x y z
N MET A 1 0.45 -18.64 2.35
CA MET A 1 1.35 -17.48 2.54
C MET A 1 2.28 -17.25 1.36
N GLY A 2 2.89 -18.31 0.80
CA GLY A 2 3.79 -18.15 -0.35
C GLY A 2 3.16 -17.49 -1.57
N VAL A 3 1.93 -17.86 -1.89
CA VAL A 3 1.20 -17.27 -3.03
C VAL A 3 0.97 -15.78 -2.82
N LEU A 4 0.58 -15.38 -1.61
CA LEU A 4 0.31 -13.98 -1.30
C LEU A 4 1.60 -13.15 -1.32
N ARG A 5 2.69 -13.66 -0.76
CA ARG A 5 4.00 -12.98 -0.81
C ARG A 5 4.47 -12.80 -2.25
N THR A 6 4.30 -13.82 -3.07
CA THR A 6 4.66 -13.77 -4.49
C THR A 6 3.81 -12.73 -5.23
N PHE A 7 2.52 -12.71 -4.98
CA PHE A 7 1.61 -11.71 -5.58
C PHE A 7 2.07 -10.28 -5.24
N ILE A 8 2.35 -10.01 -3.96
CA ILE A 8 2.76 -8.69 -3.49
C ILE A 8 4.12 -8.30 -4.08
N SER A 9 5.10 -9.21 -4.03
CA SER A 9 6.44 -8.93 -4.57
C SER A 9 6.40 -8.67 -6.07
N ASN A 10 5.63 -9.45 -6.82
CA ASN A 10 5.50 -9.27 -8.27
C ASN A 10 4.84 -7.94 -8.62
N ALA A 11 3.91 -7.47 -7.79
CA ALA A 11 3.23 -6.19 -8.03
C ALA A 11 4.20 -5.01 -7.96
N TRP A 12 5.22 -5.08 -7.09
CA TRP A 12 6.24 -4.03 -6.98
C TRP A 12 7.46 -4.26 -7.87
N GLY A 13 7.66 -5.47 -8.36
CA GLY A 13 8.77 -5.79 -9.23
C GLY A 13 9.41 -7.12 -8.89
N SER A 14 9.77 -7.90 -9.90
CA SER A 14 10.28 -9.26 -9.73
C SER A 14 11.67 -9.35 -9.07
N SER A 15 12.40 -8.23 -9.00
CA SER A 15 13.72 -8.19 -8.36
C SER A 15 13.65 -8.06 -6.83
N ILE A 16 12.46 -7.87 -6.28
CA ILE A 16 12.30 -7.69 -4.84
C ILE A 16 12.27 -9.05 -4.14
N ASP A 17 13.04 -9.15 -3.06
CA ASP A 17 13.09 -10.36 -2.23
C ASP A 17 11.72 -10.62 -1.61
N PRO A 18 11.05 -11.75 -1.91
CA PRO A 18 9.71 -12.03 -1.40
C PRO A 18 9.65 -12.26 0.11
N THR A 19 10.80 -12.38 0.79
CA THR A 19 10.82 -12.49 2.26
C THR A 19 10.74 -11.12 2.95
N ARG A 20 10.92 -10.04 2.20
CA ARG A 20 10.87 -8.67 2.71
C ARG A 20 9.58 -8.01 2.32
N PHE A 21 9.11 -7.10 3.20
CA PHE A 21 8.00 -6.22 2.87
C PHE A 21 8.45 -5.27 1.74
N PRO A 22 7.85 -5.34 0.54
CA PRO A 22 8.38 -4.62 -0.62
C PRO A 22 7.95 -3.15 -0.70
N GLY A 23 6.98 -2.74 0.11
CA GLY A 23 6.50 -1.37 0.09
C GLY A 23 7.54 -0.36 0.56
N PRO A 24 7.49 0.88 0.06
CA PRO A 24 8.41 1.92 0.52
C PRO A 24 8.32 2.12 2.03
N GLN A 25 9.46 2.33 2.67
CA GLN A 25 9.50 2.59 4.09
C GLN A 25 9.47 4.09 4.35
N PRO A 26 8.72 4.54 5.38
CA PRO A 26 8.68 5.95 5.69
C PRO A 26 10.02 6.46 6.22
N VAL A 27 10.32 7.69 5.93
CA VAL A 27 11.53 8.37 6.40
C VAL A 27 11.11 9.62 7.15
N SER A 28 11.63 9.80 8.37
CA SER A 28 11.37 11.02 9.14
C SER A 28 12.03 12.21 8.46
N ILE A 29 11.30 13.31 8.35
CA ILE A 29 11.80 14.51 7.69
C ILE A 29 12.88 15.16 8.55
N GLU A 30 13.97 15.60 7.88
CA GLU A 30 15.09 16.30 8.49
C GLU A 30 15.36 17.56 7.69
N ARG A 31 16.16 18.48 8.26
CA ARG A 31 16.52 19.73 7.56
C ARG A 31 17.17 19.49 6.21
N ARG A 32 17.97 18.43 6.08
CA ARG A 32 18.64 18.08 4.81
C ARG A 32 17.65 17.75 3.69
N HIS A 33 16.39 17.44 4.02
CA HIS A 33 15.34 17.11 3.05
C HIS A 33 14.64 18.35 2.50
N PHE A 34 14.76 19.52 3.16
CA PHE A 34 14.04 20.72 2.74
C PHE A 34 14.39 21.17 1.31
N PRO A 35 15.66 21.15 0.87
CA PRO A 35 15.98 21.49 -0.52
C PRO A 35 15.27 20.60 -1.53
N LEU A 36 15.11 19.30 -1.23
CA LEU A 36 14.39 18.37 -2.10
C LEU A 36 12.92 18.73 -2.20
N LEU A 37 12.28 19.09 -1.08
CA LEU A 37 10.88 19.51 -1.05
C LEU A 37 10.65 20.76 -1.89
N LYS A 38 11.63 21.66 -1.94
CA LYS A 38 11.52 22.88 -2.74
C LYS A 38 11.75 22.66 -4.23
N ARG A 39 12.56 21.66 -4.60
CA ARG A 39 12.97 21.44 -5.99
C ARG A 39 12.08 20.47 -6.74
N GLN A 40 11.35 19.60 -6.06
CA GLN A 40 10.56 18.54 -6.69
C GLN A 40 9.09 18.64 -6.29
N PRO A 41 8.18 18.25 -7.17
CA PRO A 41 6.75 18.22 -6.83
C PRO A 41 6.45 17.09 -5.87
N TYR A 42 6.01 17.43 -4.68
CA TYR A 42 5.55 16.49 -3.67
C TYR A 42 4.06 16.66 -3.43
N LEU A 43 3.41 15.58 -3.04
CA LEU A 43 2.02 15.62 -2.62
C LEU A 43 1.95 15.56 -1.10
N VAL A 44 0.91 16.16 -0.56
CA VAL A 44 0.69 16.21 0.89
C VAL A 44 -0.65 15.58 1.19
N CYS A 45 -0.71 14.78 2.22
CA CYS A 45 -1.96 14.19 2.69
C CYS A 45 -2.03 14.25 4.21
N GLU A 46 -3.23 14.07 4.72
CA GLU A 46 -3.45 14.00 6.16
C GLU A 46 -2.74 12.78 6.74
N LYS A 47 -2.04 12.98 7.88
CA LYS A 47 -1.40 11.89 8.59
C LYS A 47 -2.38 11.31 9.59
N THR A 48 -2.91 10.14 9.28
CA THR A 48 -3.82 9.45 10.18
C THR A 48 -3.06 8.59 11.18
N ASP A 49 -3.67 8.31 12.32
CA ASP A 49 -3.10 7.43 13.34
C ASP A 49 -3.64 6.03 13.15
N GLY A 50 -2.83 5.17 12.57
CA GLY A 50 -3.22 3.80 12.31
C GLY A 50 -2.02 2.92 12.05
N VAL A 51 -2.28 1.72 11.55
CA VAL A 51 -1.22 0.75 11.23
C VAL A 51 -1.20 0.50 9.73
N ARG A 52 -0.02 0.60 9.15
CA ARG A 52 0.15 0.37 7.72
C ARG A 52 -0.20 -1.05 7.34
N HIS A 53 -1.02 -1.19 6.30
CA HIS A 53 -1.41 -2.46 5.72
C HIS A 53 -1.43 -2.36 4.21
N LEU A 54 -1.24 -3.50 3.57
CA LEU A 54 -1.55 -3.66 2.15
C LEU A 54 -2.89 -4.35 2.04
N LEU A 55 -3.68 -3.96 1.05
CA LEU A 55 -4.91 -4.66 0.71
C LEU A 55 -4.66 -5.39 -0.60
N ALA A 56 -4.66 -6.72 -0.54
CA ALA A 56 -4.40 -7.57 -1.69
C ALA A 56 -5.67 -8.32 -2.08
N SER A 57 -6.18 -8.05 -3.28
CA SER A 57 -7.33 -8.76 -3.82
C SER A 57 -6.87 -9.77 -4.85
N THR A 58 -7.01 -11.05 -4.51
CA THR A 58 -6.56 -12.18 -5.32
C THR A 58 -7.75 -13.07 -5.69
N ASP A 59 -7.49 -14.11 -6.49
CA ASP A 59 -8.50 -15.12 -6.81
C ASP A 59 -9.00 -15.85 -5.57
N GLU A 60 -8.22 -15.90 -4.50
CA GLU A 60 -8.58 -16.60 -3.27
C GLU A 60 -9.31 -15.70 -2.27
N GLY A 61 -9.42 -14.42 -2.54
CA GLY A 61 -10.11 -13.47 -1.68
C GLY A 61 -9.34 -12.19 -1.47
N VAL A 62 -9.84 -11.37 -0.55
CA VAL A 62 -9.25 -10.08 -0.20
C VAL A 62 -8.58 -10.20 1.15
N PHE A 63 -7.34 -9.77 1.23
CA PHE A 63 -6.52 -9.89 2.45
C PHE A 63 -5.93 -8.55 2.86
N LEU A 64 -5.88 -8.31 4.17
CA LEU A 64 -5.07 -7.24 4.76
C LEU A 64 -3.76 -7.85 5.21
N VAL A 65 -2.65 -7.21 4.84
CA VAL A 65 -1.30 -7.70 5.13
C VAL A 65 -0.50 -6.61 5.81
N ASN A 66 0.05 -6.89 6.99
CA ASN A 66 0.87 -5.93 7.70
C ASN A 66 2.35 -6.03 7.31
N ARG A 67 3.20 -5.19 7.92
CA ARG A 67 4.63 -5.15 7.58
C ARG A 67 5.38 -6.44 7.94
N ALA A 68 4.84 -7.23 8.84
CA ALA A 68 5.40 -8.53 9.20
C ALA A 68 4.87 -9.68 8.34
N PHE A 69 4.08 -9.36 7.30
CA PHE A 69 3.38 -10.33 6.44
C PHE A 69 2.35 -11.17 7.18
N ALA A 70 1.91 -10.74 8.34
CA ALA A 70 0.72 -11.33 8.95
C ALA A 70 -0.49 -10.89 8.14
N CYS A 71 -1.32 -11.83 7.71
CA CYS A 71 -2.44 -11.55 6.83
C CYS A 71 -3.76 -12.01 7.45
N GLU A 72 -4.81 -11.26 7.13
CA GLU A 72 -6.16 -11.53 7.56
C GLU A 72 -7.11 -11.43 6.37
N LYS A 73 -7.89 -12.48 6.15
CA LYS A 73 -8.89 -12.46 5.09
C LYS A 73 -10.08 -11.63 5.54
N ILE A 74 -10.53 -10.71 4.68
CA ILE A 74 -11.64 -9.83 4.98
C ILE A 74 -12.75 -10.01 3.96
N ASN A 75 -13.98 -9.70 4.38
CA ASN A 75 -15.17 -9.87 3.54
C ASN A 75 -15.60 -8.52 2.96
N VAL A 76 -14.87 -8.06 1.94
CA VAL A 76 -15.20 -6.85 1.18
C VAL A 76 -15.06 -7.13 -0.31
N ARG A 77 -15.68 -6.30 -1.11
CA ARG A 77 -15.59 -6.42 -2.58
C ARG A 77 -14.54 -5.48 -3.12
N VAL A 78 -13.51 -6.07 -3.72
CA VAL A 78 -12.46 -5.32 -4.40
C VAL A 78 -12.18 -6.08 -5.69
N PRO A 79 -12.01 -5.37 -6.82
CA PRO A 79 -11.66 -6.05 -8.07
C PRO A 79 -10.45 -6.95 -7.90
N LYS A 80 -10.47 -8.11 -8.54
CA LYS A 80 -9.35 -9.05 -8.46
C LYS A 80 -8.07 -8.46 -9.05
N ASP A 81 -6.95 -9.01 -8.65
CA ASP A 81 -5.63 -8.61 -9.11
C ASP A 81 -5.35 -7.13 -8.83
N THR A 82 -5.65 -6.73 -7.59
CA THR A 82 -5.50 -5.37 -7.11
C THR A 82 -4.64 -5.36 -5.84
N LEU A 83 -3.73 -4.41 -5.75
CA LEU A 83 -2.91 -4.20 -4.56
C LEU A 83 -2.91 -2.72 -4.21
N LEU A 84 -3.40 -2.41 -3.02
CA LEU A 84 -3.47 -1.05 -2.50
C LEU A 84 -2.61 -0.92 -1.26
N ASP A 85 -2.02 0.24 -1.07
CA ASP A 85 -1.24 0.58 0.12
C ASP A 85 -2.00 1.61 0.92
N GLY A 86 -2.07 1.44 2.22
CA GLY A 86 -2.84 2.34 3.05
C GLY A 86 -2.65 2.10 4.53
N GLU A 87 -3.58 2.63 5.30
CA GLU A 87 -3.52 2.60 6.74
C GLU A 87 -4.85 2.14 7.31
N LEU A 88 -4.79 1.18 8.23
CA LEU A 88 -5.96 0.69 8.94
C LEU A 88 -6.17 1.56 10.16
N VAL A 89 -7.30 2.26 10.21
CA VAL A 89 -7.62 3.20 11.29
C VAL A 89 -8.94 2.84 11.93
N LYS A 90 -9.03 3.10 13.24
CA LYS A 90 -10.29 2.99 13.97
C LYS A 90 -10.91 4.38 14.13
N THR A 91 -12.19 4.48 13.82
CA THR A 91 -12.93 5.72 14.02
C THR A 91 -13.36 5.85 15.49
N LYS A 92 -13.79 7.04 15.87
CA LYS A 92 -14.33 7.30 17.23
C LYS A 92 -15.55 6.44 17.54
N THR A 93 -16.29 6.02 16.53
CA THR A 93 -17.47 5.16 16.69
C THR A 93 -17.15 3.68 16.72
N GLY A 94 -15.86 3.31 16.69
CA GLY A 94 -15.43 1.92 16.73
C GLY A 94 -15.36 1.21 15.38
N LYS A 95 -15.65 1.90 14.30
CA LYS A 95 -15.53 1.33 12.95
C LYS A 95 -14.08 1.28 12.51
N THR A 96 -13.73 0.26 11.75
CA THR A 96 -12.41 0.13 11.15
C THR A 96 -12.48 0.56 9.69
N LEU A 97 -11.60 1.47 9.30
CA LEU A 97 -11.50 1.97 7.93
C LEU A 97 -10.12 1.70 7.37
N PHE A 98 -10.07 1.37 6.09
CA PHE A 98 -8.81 1.29 5.36
C PHE A 98 -8.67 2.55 4.51
N MET A 99 -7.72 3.40 4.91
CA MET A 99 -7.45 4.66 4.22
C MET A 99 -6.39 4.43 3.17
N VAL A 100 -6.78 4.42 1.89
CA VAL A 100 -5.87 4.18 0.77
C VAL A 100 -5.07 5.44 0.49
N TYR A 101 -3.74 5.34 0.47
CA TYR A 101 -2.90 6.46 0.06
C TYR A 101 -2.01 6.15 -1.14
N ASP A 102 -2.01 4.91 -1.61
CA ASP A 102 -1.30 4.56 -2.85
C ASP A 102 -1.95 3.33 -3.49
N ALA A 103 -1.82 3.23 -4.80
CA ALA A 103 -2.27 2.07 -5.55
C ALA A 103 -1.11 1.53 -6.38
N VAL A 104 -0.80 0.25 -6.19
CA VAL A 104 0.32 -0.41 -6.85
C VAL A 104 -0.13 -1.14 -8.10
N ARG A 105 -1.29 -1.79 -8.02
CA ARG A 105 -1.86 -2.57 -9.12
C ARG A 105 -3.39 -2.53 -8.99
N VAL A 106 -4.09 -2.31 -10.09
CA VAL A 106 -5.55 -2.28 -10.11
C VAL A 106 -6.06 -3.07 -11.29
N LYS A 107 -6.92 -4.05 -11.04
CA LYS A 107 -7.53 -4.91 -12.05
C LYS A 107 -6.50 -5.53 -13.01
N GLY A 108 -5.35 -5.92 -12.47
CA GLY A 108 -4.29 -6.54 -13.24
C GLY A 108 -3.32 -5.57 -13.90
N GLU A 109 -3.56 -4.27 -13.79
CA GLU A 109 -2.71 -3.26 -14.42
C GLU A 109 -1.74 -2.68 -13.40
N SER A 110 -0.44 -2.76 -13.70
CA SER A 110 0.60 -2.19 -12.84
C SER A 110 0.62 -0.68 -12.95
N LEU A 111 0.69 -0.01 -11.79
CA LEU A 111 0.72 1.45 -11.71
C LEU A 111 2.05 1.97 -11.18
N THR A 112 3.04 1.09 -10.99
CA THR A 112 4.30 1.47 -10.32
C THR A 112 5.12 2.50 -11.10
N ASP A 113 4.92 2.61 -12.41
CA ASP A 113 5.64 3.58 -13.25
C ASP A 113 4.91 4.91 -13.39
N LEU A 114 3.74 5.06 -12.77
CA LEU A 114 2.96 6.28 -12.85
C LEU A 114 3.23 7.19 -11.65
N PRO A 115 3.09 8.52 -11.80
CA PRO A 115 3.16 9.41 -10.65
C PRO A 115 1.96 9.18 -9.70
N LEU A 116 2.13 9.57 -8.44
CA LEU A 116 1.15 9.27 -7.39
C LEU A 116 -0.26 9.80 -7.71
N ASN A 117 -0.38 11.01 -8.24
CA ASN A 117 -1.69 11.57 -8.59
C ASN A 117 -2.41 10.72 -9.64
N SER A 118 -1.68 10.12 -10.58
CA SER A 118 -2.26 9.20 -11.56
C SER A 118 -2.64 7.85 -10.94
N ARG A 119 -1.84 7.37 -10.00
CA ARG A 119 -2.13 6.10 -9.32
C ARG A 119 -3.40 6.15 -8.48
N LEU A 120 -3.77 7.33 -8.00
CA LEU A 120 -4.94 7.51 -7.12
C LEU A 120 -6.23 7.84 -7.87
N GLU A 121 -6.20 7.92 -9.18
CA GLU A 121 -7.40 8.14 -9.99
C GLU A 121 -8.24 6.89 -10.20
#